data_ad67e64d87c61ee13fafc49bcb04a2f5
#
_entry.id   ad67e64d87c61ee13fafc49bcb04a2f5
#
_cell.length_a   1.000
_cell.length_b   1.000
_cell.length_c   1.000
_cell.angle_alpha   90.00
_cell.angle_beta   90.00
_cell.angle_gamma   90.00
#
_symmetry.space_group_name_H-M   'P 1'
#
loop_
_entity.id
_entity.type
_entity.pdbx_description
1 polymer ?
#
loop_
_entity_poly.entity_id
_entity_poly.type
_entity_poly.pdbx_seq_one_letter_code
_entity_poly.pdbx_strand_id
1 'polypeptide(L)'
;MAWNQQDAAAMAARFEEDGNLVGFDGGQADSRAAIEEHLRPIFADHPTAAYVARLREIRMLGRDVGLLRAVAGMIPPYSDDINPALNTIHTLVAVKHAKGWRAALFQSTPAAWHGRPQDTAELTEELRDVKHQGLTCL
;
A
#
# COMPACT_ATOMS: atom_id res chain seq x y z
N MET A 1 -4.87 6.84 -7.78
CA MET A 1 -4.77 5.45 -7.42
C MET A 1 -6.05 4.90 -6.87
N ALA A 2 -6.29 3.63 -7.06
CA ALA A 2 -7.56 3.01 -6.65
C ALA A 2 -7.83 3.13 -5.15
N TRP A 3 -6.81 3.01 -4.31
CA TRP A 3 -6.98 3.20 -2.87
C TRP A 3 -7.42 4.63 -2.54
N ASN A 4 -6.70 5.62 -3.06
CA ASN A 4 -7.01 7.02 -2.75
C ASN A 4 -8.36 7.44 -3.34
N GLN A 5 -8.82 6.76 -4.38
CA GLN A 5 -10.14 6.95 -4.97
C GLN A 5 -11.22 6.15 -4.25
N GLN A 6 -10.84 5.25 -3.34
CA GLN A 6 -11.74 4.40 -2.57
C GLN A 6 -12.61 3.52 -3.47
N ASP A 7 -11.98 2.93 -4.50
CA ASP A 7 -12.65 2.06 -5.47
C ASP A 7 -12.20 0.61 -5.26
N ALA A 8 -13.04 -0.16 -4.56
CA ALA A 8 -12.72 -1.54 -4.22
C ALA A 8 -12.57 -2.43 -5.46
N ALA A 9 -13.45 -2.25 -6.44
CA ALA A 9 -13.38 -3.05 -7.66
C ALA A 9 -12.12 -2.75 -8.46
N ALA A 10 -11.76 -1.48 -8.61
CA ALA A 10 -10.57 -1.08 -9.35
C ALA A 10 -9.29 -1.56 -8.63
N MET A 11 -9.27 -1.51 -7.31
CA MET A 11 -8.13 -2.01 -6.55
C MET A 11 -8.00 -3.52 -6.67
N ALA A 12 -9.09 -4.26 -6.53
CA ALA A 12 -9.08 -5.71 -6.67
C ALA A 12 -8.68 -6.15 -8.08
N ALA A 13 -9.06 -5.39 -9.11
CA ALA A 13 -8.73 -5.70 -10.50
C ALA A 13 -7.22 -5.66 -10.79
N ARG A 14 -6.43 -5.04 -9.93
CA ARG A 14 -4.97 -5.00 -10.07
C ARG A 14 -4.30 -6.27 -9.57
N PHE A 15 -5.05 -7.18 -8.95
CA PHE A 15 -4.53 -8.43 -8.40
C PHE A 15 -4.78 -9.59 -9.36
N GLU A 16 -3.94 -10.63 -9.23
CA GLU A 16 -4.22 -11.93 -9.83
C GLU A 16 -5.53 -12.48 -9.26
N GLU A 17 -6.18 -13.41 -9.97
CA GLU A 17 -7.39 -14.06 -9.45
C GLU A 17 -7.15 -14.70 -8.09
N ASP A 18 -5.98 -15.31 -7.90
CA ASP A 18 -5.57 -15.93 -6.64
C ASP A 18 -4.60 -15.04 -5.85
N GLY A 19 -4.60 -13.75 -6.10
CA GLY A 19 -3.74 -12.80 -5.42
C GLY A 19 -4.03 -12.69 -3.94
N ASN A 20 -3.02 -12.25 -3.19
CA ASN A 20 -3.10 -12.11 -1.74
C ASN A 20 -2.93 -10.66 -1.34
N LEU A 21 -3.76 -10.21 -0.42
CA LEU A 21 -3.64 -8.92 0.23
C LEU A 21 -3.46 -9.15 1.72
N VAL A 22 -2.38 -8.62 2.28
CA VAL A 22 -2.17 -8.60 3.74
C VAL A 22 -2.20 -7.14 4.17
N GLY A 23 -3.20 -6.79 4.95
CA GLY A 23 -3.40 -5.42 5.41
C GLY A 23 -2.52 -5.06 6.59
N PHE A 24 -2.53 -3.77 6.91
CA PHE A 24 -1.72 -3.19 7.98
C PHE A 24 -1.98 -3.85 9.33
N ASP A 25 -3.20 -4.28 9.60
CA ASP A 25 -3.59 -4.92 10.87
C ASP A 25 -3.38 -6.43 10.88
N GLY A 26 -2.85 -7.00 9.79
CA GLY A 26 -2.67 -8.43 9.64
C GLY A 26 -3.85 -9.16 8.99
N GLY A 27 -4.92 -8.45 8.69
CA GLY A 27 -6.06 -9.04 7.98
C GLY A 27 -5.67 -9.50 6.58
N GLN A 28 -6.16 -10.66 6.14
CA GLN A 28 -5.79 -11.26 4.86
C GLN A 28 -7.01 -11.51 3.98
N ALA A 29 -6.81 -11.31 2.69
CA ALA A 29 -7.79 -11.67 1.68
C ALA A 29 -7.05 -12.40 0.56
N ASP A 30 -7.50 -13.60 0.20
CA ASP A 30 -6.71 -14.53 -0.59
C ASP A 30 -7.26 -14.82 -1.99
N SER A 31 -7.98 -13.90 -2.56
CA SER A 31 -8.41 -13.94 -3.96
C SER A 31 -8.86 -12.55 -4.38
N ARG A 32 -8.91 -12.32 -5.69
CA ARG A 32 -9.44 -11.06 -6.21
C ARG A 32 -10.84 -10.77 -5.68
N ALA A 33 -11.70 -11.77 -5.68
CA ALA A 33 -13.07 -11.62 -5.17
C ALA A 33 -13.09 -11.30 -3.67
N ALA A 34 -12.25 -12.01 -2.87
CA ALA A 34 -12.15 -11.77 -1.44
C ALA A 34 -11.57 -10.38 -1.15
N ILE A 35 -10.63 -9.91 -1.95
CA ILE A 35 -10.05 -8.57 -1.82
C ILE A 35 -11.12 -7.51 -2.04
N GLU A 36 -11.92 -7.66 -3.08
CA GLU A 36 -13.01 -6.71 -3.34
C GLU A 36 -14.04 -6.72 -2.21
N GLU A 37 -14.44 -7.90 -1.73
CA GLU A 37 -15.36 -8.02 -0.61
C GLU A 37 -14.81 -7.40 0.67
N HIS A 38 -13.51 -7.57 0.90
CA HIS A 38 -12.84 -7.01 2.08
C HIS A 38 -12.81 -5.48 2.04
N LEU A 39 -12.53 -4.91 0.88
CA LEU A 39 -12.37 -3.47 0.73
C LEU A 39 -13.69 -2.70 0.59
N ARG A 40 -14.71 -3.34 0.02
CA ARG A 40 -15.97 -2.66 -0.27
C ARG A 40 -16.61 -2.01 0.97
N PRO A 41 -16.80 -2.74 2.10
CA PRO A 41 -17.37 -2.10 3.28
C PRO A 41 -16.44 -1.05 3.90
N ILE A 42 -15.13 -1.25 3.82
CA ILE A 42 -14.17 -0.26 4.34
C ILE A 42 -14.33 1.06 3.59
N PHE A 43 -14.41 1.02 2.26
CA PHE A 43 -14.54 2.24 1.46
C PHE A 43 -15.95 2.85 1.52
N ALA A 44 -16.98 2.01 1.73
CA ALA A 44 -18.37 2.49 1.79
C ALA A 44 -18.69 3.13 3.13
N ASP A 45 -18.16 2.56 4.23
CA ASP A 45 -18.57 2.94 5.57
C ASP A 45 -17.71 4.04 6.20
N HIS A 46 -16.46 4.16 5.74
CA HIS A 46 -15.51 5.10 6.36
C HIS A 46 -14.67 5.81 5.31
N PRO A 47 -14.44 7.12 5.47
CA PRO A 47 -13.38 7.75 4.70
C PRO A 47 -12.05 7.16 5.16
N THR A 48 -11.26 6.62 4.23
CA THR A 48 -9.96 6.04 4.55
C THR A 48 -8.87 7.10 4.42
N ALA A 49 -7.75 6.86 5.12
CA ALA A 49 -6.57 7.72 5.00
C ALA A 49 -5.98 7.62 3.60
N ALA A 50 -5.46 8.73 3.11
CA ALA A 50 -4.72 8.73 1.85
C ALA A 50 -3.29 8.25 2.09
N TYR A 51 -2.74 7.53 1.12
CA TYR A 51 -1.35 7.09 1.19
C TYR A 51 -0.40 8.08 0.53
N VAL A 52 0.78 8.22 1.14
CA VAL A 52 1.97 8.81 0.53
C VAL A 52 3.05 7.74 0.58
N ALA A 53 3.74 7.49 -0.53
CA ALA A 53 4.72 6.43 -0.57
C ALA A 53 6.00 6.83 -1.29
N ARG A 54 7.09 6.21 -0.87
CA ARG A 54 8.38 6.31 -1.55
C ARG A 54 8.87 4.93 -1.93
N LEU A 55 9.16 4.76 -3.21
CA LEU A 55 9.70 3.52 -3.74
C LEU A 55 11.13 3.33 -3.23
N ARG A 56 11.43 2.13 -2.70
CA ARG A 56 12.77 1.75 -2.28
C ARG A 56 13.49 0.97 -3.35
N GLU A 57 12.77 0.03 -4.00
CA GLU A 57 13.42 -0.90 -4.90
C GLU A 57 12.40 -1.50 -5.86
N ILE A 58 12.80 -1.64 -7.12
CA ILE A 58 12.13 -2.53 -8.08
C ILE A 58 13.21 -3.43 -8.64
N ARG A 59 13.00 -4.75 -8.56
CA ARG A 59 13.92 -5.68 -9.20
C ARG A 59 13.16 -6.85 -9.81
N MET A 60 13.67 -7.38 -10.91
CA MET A 60 13.08 -8.53 -11.56
C MET A 60 13.61 -9.81 -10.90
N LEU A 61 12.67 -10.71 -10.55
CA LEU A 61 13.01 -12.02 -10.00
C LEU A 61 13.03 -13.08 -11.10
N GLY A 62 12.51 -12.76 -12.25
CA GLY A 62 12.44 -13.59 -13.43
C GLY A 62 11.96 -12.74 -14.58
N ARG A 63 11.69 -13.37 -15.73
CA ARG A 63 11.29 -12.64 -16.94
C ARG A 63 9.98 -11.86 -16.70
N ASP A 64 9.02 -12.50 -16.05
CA ASP A 64 7.66 -11.95 -15.90
C ASP A 64 7.25 -11.80 -14.43
N VAL A 65 8.23 -11.76 -13.52
CA VAL A 65 7.97 -11.59 -12.09
C VAL A 65 8.85 -10.50 -11.55
N GLY A 66 8.22 -9.50 -10.92
CA GLY A 66 8.93 -8.38 -10.31
C GLY A 66 8.64 -8.27 -8.82
N LEU A 67 9.60 -7.70 -8.09
CA LEU A 67 9.47 -7.37 -6.68
C LEU A 67 9.58 -5.86 -6.53
N LEU A 68 8.62 -5.27 -5.82
CA LEU A 68 8.65 -3.87 -5.49
C LEU A 68 8.64 -3.72 -3.97
N ARG A 69 9.50 -2.86 -3.46
CA ARG A 69 9.53 -2.51 -2.04
C ARG A 69 9.39 -1.00 -1.89
N ALA A 70 8.56 -0.60 -0.94
CA ALA A 70 8.28 0.81 -0.69
C ALA A 70 8.06 1.06 0.79
N VAL A 71 8.15 2.31 1.18
CA VAL A 71 7.70 2.79 2.48
C VAL A 71 6.54 3.73 2.25
N ALA A 72 5.61 3.77 3.19
CA ALA A 72 4.41 4.58 3.03
C ALA A 72 3.96 5.16 4.36
N GLY A 73 3.23 6.24 4.25
CA GLY A 73 2.55 6.85 5.38
C GLY A 73 1.13 7.18 5.00
N MET A 74 0.33 7.48 6.00
CA MET A 74 -1.06 7.82 5.80
C MET A 74 -1.35 9.21 6.36
N ILE A 75 -2.18 9.94 5.62
CA ILE A 75 -2.75 11.21 6.05
C ILE A 75 -4.18 10.89 6.44
N PRO A 76 -4.52 10.90 7.74
CA PRO A 76 -5.88 10.56 8.17
C PRO A 76 -6.91 11.52 7.60
N PRO A 77 -8.19 11.12 7.46
CA PRO A 77 -9.25 12.05 7.12
C PRO A 77 -9.27 13.21 8.12
N TYR A 78 -9.55 14.40 7.63
CA TYR A 78 -9.60 15.62 8.44
C TYR A 78 -8.23 16.07 8.98
N SER A 79 -7.15 15.52 8.46
CA SER A 79 -5.79 15.93 8.80
C SER A 79 -5.06 16.35 7.52
N ASP A 80 -4.06 17.21 7.66
CA ASP A 80 -3.20 17.59 6.55
C ASP A 80 -1.77 17.07 6.72
N ASP A 81 -1.55 16.23 7.72
CA ASP A 81 -0.22 15.69 8.01
C ASP A 81 -0.25 14.17 8.17
N ILE A 82 0.93 13.59 7.97
CA ILE A 82 1.14 12.16 8.15
C ILE A 82 1.04 11.80 9.62
N ASN A 83 0.32 10.71 9.92
CA ASN A 83 0.29 10.16 11.26
C ASN A 83 1.43 9.14 11.39
N PRO A 84 2.46 9.41 12.21
CA PRO A 84 3.61 8.50 12.31
C PRO A 84 3.26 7.09 12.78
N ALA A 85 2.18 6.95 13.54
CA ALA A 85 1.74 5.62 14.01
C ALA A 85 1.25 4.72 12.87
N LEU A 86 0.97 5.30 11.71
CA LEU A 86 0.47 4.57 10.54
C LEU A 86 1.55 4.34 9.48
N ASN A 87 2.81 4.66 9.77
CA ASN A 87 3.90 4.38 8.84
C ASN A 87 4.01 2.88 8.60
N THR A 88 4.27 2.52 7.36
CA THR A 88 4.21 1.12 6.94
C THR A 88 5.27 0.81 5.89
N ILE A 89 5.59 -0.46 5.78
CA ILE A 89 6.47 -1.00 4.74
C ILE A 89 5.62 -1.85 3.82
N HIS A 90 5.73 -1.59 2.53
CA HIS A 90 4.99 -2.31 1.50
C HIS A 90 5.90 -3.27 0.73
N THR A 91 5.40 -4.47 0.50
CA THR A 91 6.03 -5.45 -0.39
C THR A 91 5.00 -5.85 -1.44
N LEU A 92 5.38 -5.79 -2.69
CA LEU A 92 4.54 -6.18 -3.81
C LEU A 92 5.28 -7.16 -4.69
N VAL A 93 4.68 -8.32 -4.92
CA VAL A 93 5.15 -9.26 -5.95
C VAL A 93 4.17 -9.15 -7.11
N ALA A 94 4.68 -8.86 -8.30
CA ALA A 94 3.85 -8.66 -9.48
C ALA A 94 4.23 -9.62 -10.58
N VAL A 95 3.22 -10.04 -11.34
CA VAL A 95 3.38 -10.94 -12.48
C VAL A 95 2.94 -10.22 -13.74
N LYS A 96 3.75 -10.32 -14.79
CA LYS A 96 3.45 -9.69 -16.07
C LYS A 96 2.59 -10.57 -16.93
N HIS A 97 1.51 -9.98 -17.43
CA HIS A 97 0.60 -10.59 -18.40
C HIS A 97 0.60 -9.78 -19.69
N ALA A 98 -0.02 -10.30 -20.72
CA ALA A 98 -0.11 -9.61 -22.01
C ALA A 98 -0.74 -8.23 -21.88
N LYS A 99 -1.65 -8.05 -20.91
CA LYS A 99 -2.36 -6.78 -20.70
C LYS A 99 -1.76 -5.92 -19.59
N GLY A 100 -0.62 -6.32 -19.04
CA GLY A 100 0.07 -5.55 -18.01
C GLY A 100 0.38 -6.35 -16.76
N TRP A 101 0.84 -5.64 -15.73
CA TRP A 101 1.26 -6.25 -14.48
C TRP A 101 0.11 -6.42 -13.51
N ARG A 102 0.09 -7.55 -12.78
CA ARG A 102 -0.89 -7.80 -11.72
C ARG A 102 -0.18 -8.24 -10.45
N ALA A 103 -0.73 -7.84 -9.31
CA ALA A 103 -0.17 -8.20 -8.02
C ALA A 103 -0.52 -9.63 -7.66
N ALA A 104 0.50 -10.43 -7.37
CA ALA A 104 0.33 -11.76 -6.78
C ALA A 104 0.24 -11.65 -5.27
N LEU A 105 1.00 -10.74 -4.67
CA LEU A 105 0.97 -10.45 -3.23
C LEU A 105 1.20 -8.97 -3.03
N PHE A 106 0.36 -8.36 -2.22
CA PHE A 106 0.62 -7.04 -1.65
C PHE A 106 0.54 -7.15 -0.13
N GLN A 107 1.61 -6.78 0.55
CA GLN A 107 1.66 -6.87 2.00
C GLN A 107 2.09 -5.55 2.61
N SER A 108 1.33 -5.11 3.60
CA SER A 108 1.60 -3.90 4.36
C SER A 108 2.00 -4.30 5.77
N THR A 109 3.13 -3.80 6.23
CA THR A 109 3.65 -4.11 7.57
C THR A 109 3.84 -2.82 8.35
N PRO A 110 3.28 -2.70 9.56
CA PRO A 110 3.53 -1.53 10.38
C PRO A 110 5.02 -1.31 10.62
N ALA A 111 5.51 -0.10 10.38
CA ALA A 111 6.88 0.28 10.72
C ALA A 111 6.90 0.74 12.17
N ALA A 112 6.83 -0.23 13.07
CA ALA A 112 6.61 0.05 14.49
C ALA A 112 7.88 0.48 15.23
N TRP A 113 9.04 0.00 14.82
CA TRP A 113 10.35 0.32 15.41
C TRP A 113 10.31 0.51 16.91
N HIS A 114 9.90 -0.53 17.63
CA HIS A 114 9.80 -0.49 19.09
C HIS A 114 11.13 -0.06 19.72
N GLY A 115 11.07 0.98 20.57
CA GLY A 115 12.27 1.51 21.24
C GLY A 115 13.20 2.33 20.35
N ARG A 116 12.79 2.67 19.13
CA ARG A 116 13.61 3.45 18.20
C ARG A 116 12.83 4.65 17.64
N PRO A 117 12.50 5.64 18.46
CA PRO A 117 11.70 6.79 18.01
C PRO A 117 12.38 7.62 16.92
N GLN A 118 13.71 7.59 16.85
CA GLN A 118 14.45 8.30 15.81
C GLN A 118 14.17 7.72 14.43
N ASP A 119 14.07 6.39 14.31
CA ASP A 119 13.76 5.75 13.03
C ASP A 119 12.36 6.13 12.55
N THR A 120 11.40 6.19 13.47
CA THR A 120 10.06 6.65 13.17
C THR A 120 10.06 8.10 12.67
N ALA A 121 10.80 8.97 13.36
CA ALA A 121 10.88 10.38 12.99
C ALA A 121 11.53 10.59 11.62
N GLU A 122 12.59 9.85 11.33
CA GLU A 122 13.28 9.94 10.04
C GLU A 122 12.38 9.52 8.88
N LEU A 123 11.67 8.41 9.04
CA LEU A 123 10.74 7.99 7.99
C LEU A 123 9.59 8.97 7.82
N THR A 124 9.06 9.50 8.91
CA THR A 124 7.97 10.47 8.85
C THR A 124 8.38 11.72 8.09
N GLU A 125 9.58 12.24 8.34
CA GLU A 125 10.09 13.39 7.61
C GLU A 125 10.31 13.09 6.14
N GLU A 126 10.83 11.92 5.83
CA GLU A 126 10.99 11.49 4.45
C GLU A 126 9.65 11.46 3.70
N LEU A 127 8.62 10.94 4.34
CA LEU A 127 7.28 10.87 3.75
C LEU A 127 6.63 12.24 3.64
N ARG A 128 6.88 13.14 4.58
CA ARG A 128 6.44 14.53 4.46
C ARG A 128 7.06 15.21 3.25
N ASP A 129 8.33 14.95 2.98
CA ASP A 129 8.99 15.49 1.81
C ASP A 129 8.33 15.00 0.52
N VAL A 130 7.96 13.72 0.45
CA VAL A 130 7.23 13.17 -0.69
C VAL A 130 5.87 13.87 -0.85
N LYS A 131 5.15 14.07 0.25
CA LYS A 131 3.87 14.77 0.24
C LYS A 131 4.01 16.19 -0.28
N HIS A 132 5.03 16.92 0.21
CA HIS A 132 5.27 18.30 -0.22
C HIS A 132 5.66 18.41 -1.69
N GLN A 133 6.22 17.36 -2.27
CA GLN A 133 6.51 17.30 -3.69
C GLN A 133 5.28 16.97 -4.54
N GLY A 134 4.13 16.74 -3.90
CA GLY A 134 2.90 16.37 -4.60
C GLY A 134 2.86 14.94 -5.08
N LEU A 135 3.80 14.10 -4.64
CA LEU A 135 3.88 12.70 -5.05
C LEU A 135 3.03 11.87 -4.10
N THR A 136 1.85 11.48 -4.54
CA THR A 136 1.04 10.50 -3.85
C THR A 136 1.13 9.18 -4.57
N CYS A 137 1.10 8.05 -3.83
CA CYS A 137 1.48 6.88 -4.28
C CYS A 137 0.79 6.01 -5.01
N LEU A 138 1.17 5.14 -5.29
CA LEU A 138 1.18 3.88 -5.99
C LEU A 138 -0.17 3.56 -6.61
#